data_e428b8723a02ee3abe458333265ba5db
#
_entry.id   e428b8723a02ee3abe458333265ba5db
#
_cell.length_a   1.000
_cell.length_b   1.000
_cell.length_c   1.000
_cell.angle_alpha   90.00
_cell.angle_beta   90.00
_cell.angle_gamma   90.00
#
_symmetry.space_group_name_H-M   'P 1'
#
loop_
_entity.id
_entity.type
_entity.pdbx_description
1 polymer ?
#
loop_
_entity_poly.entity_id
_entity_poly.type
_entity_poly.pdbx_seq_one_letter_code
_entity_poly.pdbx_strand_id
1 'polypeptide(L)'
;MNKLTKIGFTALAGSLIAVSAHAGGMTVSGSASISFSDSDTDNASASTAEANQWSMGDSLTFSGGGELDNGMTIAVKYEADNDEDDAGAFLDSHSVTLSSAEMGSLTFAGHGGASNLDNMDDKTPNAYEESWDGVAEADEETIPNGITGNNSFFYTAPSMGGATFSVAYVPQGETATPNGAYMDFGVVFKPEAVDGLEVGVAFGETEETAGTTVDEQAIYAKYTLGSITAGMNINETDTVDFTSFGLSFAVTDDISVAYSTSESELSGSANDQEASGVSASFTTGGMTIAGMVNTVDNASFEAANDTEGYEINFSFAF
;
A
#
# COMPACT_ATOMS: atom_id res chain seq x y z
N MET A 1 -8.21 2.79 -2.49
CA MET A 1 -7.32 3.86 -1.93
C MET A 1 -6.13 3.99 -2.86
N ASN A 2 -6.00 5.10 -3.56
CA ASN A 2 -4.84 5.29 -4.43
C ASN A 2 -3.55 5.23 -3.60
N LYS A 3 -2.64 4.33 -3.98
CA LYS A 3 -1.38 4.05 -3.27
C LYS A 3 -0.43 5.27 -3.20
N LEU A 4 -0.67 6.31 -4.00
CA LEU A 4 0.00 7.62 -3.96
C LEU A 4 0.09 8.24 -2.56
N THR A 5 -0.86 7.96 -1.69
CA THR A 5 -0.90 8.49 -0.32
C THR A 5 0.13 7.81 0.60
N LYS A 6 0.62 6.62 0.26
CA LYS A 6 1.53 5.85 1.15
C LYS A 6 2.98 6.35 1.11
N ILE A 7 3.46 6.86 -0.01
CA ILE A 7 4.90 7.18 -0.19
C ILE A 7 5.28 8.54 0.43
N GLY A 8 4.40 9.54 0.35
CA GLY A 8 4.65 10.87 0.91
C GLY A 8 4.56 10.96 2.45
N PHE A 9 3.86 10.03 3.09
CA PHE A 9 3.56 10.10 4.53
C PHE A 9 4.68 9.61 5.44
N THR A 10 5.55 8.72 5.00
CA THR A 10 6.61 8.16 5.85
C THR A 10 7.71 9.17 6.19
N ALA A 11 7.93 10.18 5.37
CA ALA A 11 8.97 11.18 5.61
C ALA A 11 8.51 12.36 6.49
N LEU A 12 7.22 12.69 6.52
CA LEU A 12 6.71 13.88 7.24
C LEU A 12 6.05 13.57 8.59
N ALA A 13 5.66 12.33 8.86
CA ALA A 13 5.05 11.94 10.13
C ALA A 13 6.00 12.02 11.35
N GLY A 14 7.28 12.29 11.14
CA GLY A 14 8.31 12.35 12.19
C GLY A 14 8.48 13.69 12.90
N SER A 15 7.87 14.79 12.49
CA SER A 15 8.29 16.11 12.94
C SER A 15 7.32 16.91 13.85
N LEU A 16 6.15 16.37 14.21
CA LEU A 16 5.18 17.12 15.03
C LEU A 16 4.65 16.31 16.21
N ILE A 17 5.54 15.85 17.09
CA ILE A 17 5.14 15.43 18.44
C ILE A 17 5.56 16.52 19.42
N ALA A 18 4.69 17.49 19.64
CA ALA A 18 4.74 18.33 20.83
C ALA A 18 3.93 17.65 21.93
N VAL A 19 4.61 16.95 22.83
CA VAL A 19 3.97 16.30 23.98
C VAL A 19 3.62 17.34 25.02
N SER A 20 2.35 17.61 25.22
CA SER A 20 1.84 18.15 26.48
C SER A 20 0.84 17.16 27.06
N ALA A 21 1.17 16.59 28.21
CA ALA A 21 0.27 15.75 28.99
C ALA A 21 -0.98 16.56 29.40
N HIS A 22 -2.09 16.28 28.75
CA HIS A 22 -3.50 16.57 29.04
C HIS A 22 -4.24 16.57 27.71
N ALA A 23 -5.37 15.88 27.60
CA ALA A 23 -6.26 15.75 26.45
C ALA A 23 -5.70 16.42 25.17
N GLY A 24 -4.90 15.68 24.44
CA GLY A 24 -3.98 16.21 23.43
C GLY A 24 -4.72 17.05 22.39
N GLY A 25 -4.13 18.17 22.03
CA GLY A 25 -4.64 19.00 20.96
C GLY A 25 -4.75 18.18 19.67
N MET A 26 -5.80 18.41 18.90
CA MET A 26 -5.93 17.84 17.57
C MET A 26 -4.91 18.52 16.65
N THR A 27 -4.18 17.73 15.88
CA THR A 27 -3.32 18.20 14.79
C THR A 27 -4.00 17.96 13.47
N VAL A 28 -3.76 18.84 12.52
CA VAL A 28 -4.23 18.70 11.14
C VAL A 28 -3.00 18.70 10.25
N SER A 29 -2.93 17.74 9.36
CA SER A 29 -1.95 17.69 8.27
C SER A 29 -2.69 17.42 6.97
N GLY A 30 -2.10 17.75 5.85
CA GLY A 30 -2.72 17.53 4.57
C GLY A 30 -1.72 17.35 3.45
N SER A 31 -2.23 16.85 2.34
CA SER A 31 -1.50 16.79 1.07
C SER A 31 -2.41 17.22 -0.07
N ALA A 32 -1.80 17.70 -1.13
CA ALA A 32 -2.46 17.91 -2.40
C ALA A 32 -1.51 17.51 -3.52
N SER A 33 -2.02 16.94 -4.58
CA SER A 33 -1.23 16.58 -5.76
C SER A 33 -1.94 17.00 -7.04
N ILE A 34 -1.13 17.24 -8.07
CA ILE A 34 -1.59 17.43 -9.44
C ILE A 34 -0.80 16.44 -10.29
N SER A 35 -1.49 15.57 -10.99
CA SER A 35 -0.86 14.65 -11.93
C SER A 35 -1.28 14.93 -13.38
N PHE A 36 -0.41 14.54 -14.26
CA PHE A 36 -0.65 14.47 -15.69
C PHE A 36 -0.23 13.09 -16.17
N SER A 37 -1.15 12.37 -16.79
CA SER A 37 -0.93 11.03 -17.28
C SER A 37 -1.38 10.87 -18.73
N ASP A 38 -0.81 9.90 -19.42
CA ASP A 38 -1.15 9.50 -20.78
C ASP A 38 -0.84 8.01 -20.96
N SER A 39 -1.75 7.29 -21.59
CA SER A 39 -1.57 5.87 -21.89
C SER A 39 -2.00 5.53 -23.31
N ASP A 40 -1.36 4.52 -23.89
CA ASP A 40 -1.68 3.95 -25.19
C ASP A 40 -1.90 2.43 -25.04
N THR A 41 -2.88 1.91 -25.74
CA THR A 41 -3.21 0.49 -25.75
C THR A 41 -3.25 -0.04 -27.17
N ASP A 42 -2.43 -1.03 -27.46
CA ASP A 42 -2.34 -1.64 -28.79
C ASP A 42 -3.59 -2.44 -29.21
N ASN A 43 -4.58 -2.59 -28.32
CA ASN A 43 -5.80 -3.31 -28.60
C ASN A 43 -6.77 -2.49 -29.50
N ALA A 44 -6.79 -2.79 -30.77
CA ALA A 44 -7.68 -2.17 -31.78
C ALA A 44 -9.19 -2.34 -31.50
N SER A 45 -9.57 -3.10 -30.48
CA SER A 45 -10.96 -3.31 -30.03
C SER A 45 -11.36 -2.41 -28.86
N ALA A 46 -10.38 -1.86 -28.14
CA ALA A 46 -10.64 -0.90 -27.08
C ALA A 46 -10.89 0.48 -27.69
N SER A 47 -12.15 0.84 -27.83
CA SER A 47 -12.60 2.18 -28.22
C SER A 47 -12.46 3.20 -27.08
N THR A 48 -11.46 3.11 -26.28
CA THR A 48 -11.15 4.13 -25.27
C THR A 48 -10.26 5.17 -25.93
N ALA A 49 -10.76 6.39 -26.03
CA ALA A 49 -9.96 7.52 -26.47
C ALA A 49 -8.75 7.64 -25.56
N GLU A 50 -7.56 7.61 -26.13
CA GLU A 50 -6.34 8.08 -25.48
C GLU A 50 -6.67 9.40 -24.77
N ALA A 51 -6.66 9.39 -23.47
CA ALA A 51 -7.07 10.56 -22.70
C ALA A 51 -5.88 11.07 -21.92
N ASN A 52 -5.20 12.06 -22.46
CA ASN A 52 -4.35 12.93 -21.67
C ASN A 52 -5.17 13.45 -20.48
N GLN A 53 -4.87 12.99 -19.28
CA GLN A 53 -5.66 13.33 -18.11
C GLN A 53 -4.85 14.19 -17.13
N TRP A 54 -5.50 15.26 -16.71
CA TRP A 54 -5.08 15.96 -15.51
C TRP A 54 -5.97 15.51 -14.37
N SER A 55 -5.36 15.14 -13.26
CA SER A 55 -6.08 14.79 -12.03
C SER A 55 -5.53 15.58 -10.84
N MET A 56 -6.30 15.63 -9.77
CA MET A 56 -5.93 16.25 -8.51
C MET A 56 -6.30 15.31 -7.38
N GLY A 57 -5.30 14.97 -6.55
CA GLY A 57 -5.54 14.29 -5.29
C GLY A 57 -5.42 15.26 -4.13
N ASP A 58 -6.19 15.05 -3.08
CA ASP A 58 -6.11 15.81 -1.83
C ASP A 58 -6.43 14.91 -0.64
N SER A 59 -5.85 15.20 0.53
CA SER A 59 -6.13 14.50 1.77
C SER A 59 -5.95 15.44 2.95
N LEU A 60 -6.85 15.33 3.94
CA LEU A 60 -6.76 16.00 5.22
C LEU A 60 -6.85 14.97 6.35
N THR A 61 -5.79 14.87 7.13
CA THR A 61 -5.75 14.00 8.31
C THR A 61 -5.87 14.83 9.59
N PHE A 62 -6.83 14.46 10.43
CA PHE A 62 -7.01 14.95 11.79
C PHE A 62 -6.52 13.87 12.76
N SER A 63 -5.54 14.20 13.58
CA SER A 63 -4.97 13.27 14.56
C SER A 63 -5.05 13.84 15.95
N GLY A 64 -5.42 13.04 16.91
CA GLY A 64 -5.45 13.37 18.33
C GLY A 64 -5.09 12.18 19.19
N GLY A 65 -4.75 12.40 20.44
CA GLY A 65 -4.43 11.30 21.34
C GLY A 65 -3.97 11.77 22.72
N GLY A 66 -3.64 10.85 23.58
CA GLY A 66 -3.17 11.13 24.92
C GLY A 66 -2.77 9.85 25.66
N GLU A 67 -2.18 10.06 26.84
CA GLU A 67 -1.85 8.98 27.76
C GLU A 67 -3.01 8.75 28.73
N LEU A 68 -3.34 7.49 28.96
CA LEU A 68 -4.33 7.05 29.93
C LEU A 68 -3.69 6.88 31.31
N ASP A 69 -4.51 6.91 32.38
CA ASP A 69 -4.04 6.78 33.76
C ASP A 69 -3.24 5.49 34.06
N ASN A 70 -3.41 4.48 33.21
CA ASN A 70 -2.68 3.20 33.30
C ASN A 70 -1.37 3.16 32.50
N GLY A 71 -0.94 4.30 31.92
CA GLY A 71 0.27 4.41 31.12
C GLY A 71 0.14 3.92 29.66
N MET A 72 -1.05 3.54 29.23
CA MET A 72 -1.34 3.25 27.82
C MET A 72 -1.54 4.55 27.04
N THR A 73 -1.23 4.53 25.75
CA THR A 73 -1.50 5.65 24.86
C THR A 73 -2.73 5.34 24.01
N ILE A 74 -3.63 6.30 23.87
CA ILE A 74 -4.71 6.27 22.88
C ILE A 74 -4.41 7.27 21.77
N ALA A 75 -4.61 6.87 20.53
CA ALA A 75 -4.54 7.73 19.34
C ALA A 75 -5.83 7.59 18.54
N VAL A 76 -6.25 8.68 17.92
CA VAL A 76 -7.42 8.72 17.04
C VAL A 76 -7.00 9.39 15.75
N LYS A 77 -7.38 8.80 14.62
CA LYS A 77 -7.13 9.33 13.27
C LYS A 77 -8.44 9.40 12.49
N TYR A 78 -8.66 10.51 11.81
CA TYR A 78 -9.71 10.69 10.82
C TYR A 78 -9.05 11.24 9.56
N GLU A 79 -9.36 10.67 8.43
CA GLU A 79 -8.89 11.11 7.12
C GLU A 79 -10.08 11.48 6.25
N ALA A 80 -10.03 12.67 5.69
CA ALA A 80 -10.93 13.13 4.67
C ALA A 80 -10.14 13.21 3.36
N ASP A 81 -10.55 12.46 2.40
CA ASP A 81 -10.00 12.41 1.06
C ASP A 81 -11.13 12.60 0.06
N ASN A 82 -10.80 13.14 -1.11
CA ASN A 82 -11.77 13.24 -2.20
C ASN A 82 -11.54 12.08 -3.17
N ASP A 83 -11.88 10.88 -2.72
CA ASP A 83 -11.90 9.71 -3.60
C ASP A 83 -13.20 9.73 -4.42
N GLU A 84 -13.07 9.68 -5.76
CA GLU A 84 -14.22 9.70 -6.67
C GLU A 84 -15.10 8.46 -6.53
N ASP A 85 -14.58 7.37 -5.96
CA ASP A 85 -15.27 6.08 -5.84
C ASP A 85 -16.17 5.99 -4.60
N ASP A 86 -15.96 6.82 -3.59
CA ASP A 86 -16.76 6.80 -2.36
C ASP A 86 -17.85 7.87 -2.38
N ALA A 87 -18.91 7.59 -3.18
CA ALA A 87 -20.01 8.50 -3.45
C ALA A 87 -20.72 8.97 -2.18
N GLY A 88 -20.12 9.90 -1.43
CA GLY A 88 -20.74 10.68 -0.38
C GLY A 88 -20.25 10.46 1.05
N ALA A 89 -19.21 9.70 1.29
CA ALA A 89 -18.53 9.64 2.58
C ALA A 89 -17.55 10.81 2.71
N PHE A 90 -17.65 11.58 3.78
CA PHE A 90 -16.70 12.67 4.08
C PHE A 90 -15.37 12.12 4.63
N LEU A 91 -15.40 10.95 5.25
CA LEU A 91 -14.22 10.31 5.83
C LEU A 91 -13.87 9.06 5.01
N ASP A 92 -12.69 9.09 4.38
CA ASP A 92 -12.09 7.94 3.74
C ASP A 92 -11.64 6.88 4.78
N SER A 93 -11.03 7.31 5.86
CA SER A 93 -10.65 6.38 6.92
C SER A 93 -10.82 6.98 8.32
N HIS A 94 -11.08 6.13 9.30
CA HIS A 94 -11.04 6.52 10.71
C HIS A 94 -10.71 5.35 11.63
N SER A 95 -9.89 5.64 12.63
CA SER A 95 -9.41 4.60 13.54
C SER A 95 -9.13 5.10 14.95
N VAL A 96 -9.13 4.14 15.89
CA VAL A 96 -8.67 4.32 17.27
C VAL A 96 -7.58 3.28 17.54
N THR A 97 -6.42 3.72 18.00
CA THR A 97 -5.31 2.85 18.37
C THR A 97 -5.03 2.96 19.87
N LEU A 98 -4.95 1.83 20.53
CA LEU A 98 -4.53 1.68 21.91
C LEU A 98 -3.16 0.99 21.93
N SER A 99 -2.15 1.59 22.58
CA SER A 99 -0.79 1.04 22.57
C SER A 99 -0.07 1.15 23.89
N SER A 100 0.88 0.24 24.10
CA SER A 100 1.86 0.30 25.17
C SER A 100 3.15 -0.39 24.74
N ALA A 101 4.28 -0.03 25.39
CA ALA A 101 5.57 -0.65 25.12
C ALA A 101 5.60 -2.17 25.41
N GLU A 102 4.79 -2.63 26.37
CA GLU A 102 4.79 -4.03 26.79
C GLU A 102 3.80 -4.90 26.01
N MET A 103 2.69 -4.32 25.54
CA MET A 103 1.61 -5.08 24.89
C MET A 103 1.51 -4.83 23.38
N GLY A 104 2.32 -3.90 22.83
CA GLY A 104 2.20 -3.51 21.44
C GLY A 104 1.03 -2.56 21.16
N SER A 105 0.41 -2.66 20.00
CA SER A 105 -0.70 -1.79 19.58
C SER A 105 -1.88 -2.59 19.05
N LEU A 106 -3.08 -2.15 19.43
CA LEU A 106 -4.34 -2.63 18.89
C LEU A 106 -5.07 -1.45 18.25
N THR A 107 -5.31 -1.54 16.95
CA THR A 107 -6.09 -0.57 16.19
C THR A 107 -7.46 -1.14 15.89
N PHE A 108 -8.50 -0.37 16.14
CA PHE A 108 -9.83 -0.58 15.60
C PHE A 108 -10.05 0.46 14.50
N ALA A 109 -10.32 0.01 13.29
CA ALA A 109 -10.68 0.86 12.16
C ALA A 109 -12.17 0.74 11.90
N GLY A 110 -12.88 1.86 11.97
CA GLY A 110 -14.30 1.89 11.58
C GLY A 110 -14.47 1.92 10.08
N HIS A 111 -13.49 2.46 9.35
CA HIS A 111 -13.37 2.45 7.90
C HIS A 111 -11.88 2.48 7.52
N GLY A 112 -11.50 1.88 6.38
CA GLY A 112 -10.12 1.87 5.90
C GLY A 112 -9.19 1.06 6.82
N GLY A 113 -9.59 -0.12 7.23
CA GLY A 113 -8.75 -1.04 8.03
C GLY A 113 -7.67 -1.69 7.18
N ALA A 114 -6.60 -2.15 7.83
CA ALA A 114 -5.47 -2.83 7.21
C ALA A 114 -5.49 -4.34 7.50
N SER A 115 -4.90 -5.11 6.60
CA SER A 115 -4.55 -6.51 6.81
C SER A 115 -3.04 -6.73 6.73
N ASN A 116 -2.54 -7.91 7.09
CA ASN A 116 -1.13 -8.24 6.93
C ASN A 116 -0.79 -8.51 5.47
N LEU A 117 -1.69 -9.14 4.74
CA LEU A 117 -1.53 -9.37 3.31
C LEU A 117 -1.46 -8.04 2.56
N ASP A 118 -2.41 -7.12 2.78
CA ASP A 118 -2.38 -5.75 2.23
C ASP A 118 -1.11 -4.96 2.61
N ASN A 119 -0.61 -5.17 3.82
CA ASN A 119 0.63 -4.53 4.23
C ASN A 119 1.89 -5.14 3.62
N MET A 120 1.80 -6.31 2.98
CA MET A 120 2.94 -7.07 2.44
C MET A 120 2.86 -7.35 0.94
N ASP A 121 1.76 -7.02 0.28
CA ASP A 121 1.56 -7.21 -1.16
C ASP A 121 2.48 -6.33 -2.02
N ASP A 122 2.93 -5.23 -1.46
CA ASP A 122 3.59 -4.11 -2.12
C ASP A 122 4.84 -3.68 -1.33
N LYS A 123 5.89 -4.51 -1.36
CA LYS A 123 7.17 -4.22 -0.69
C LYS A 123 8.34 -4.07 -1.66
N THR A 124 8.07 -4.09 -2.94
CA THR A 124 9.05 -3.89 -3.99
C THR A 124 9.57 -2.45 -3.98
N PRO A 125 10.89 -2.21 -3.97
CA PRO A 125 11.44 -0.87 -3.94
C PRO A 125 11.13 -0.08 -5.22
N ASN A 126 10.61 1.10 -5.05
CA ASN A 126 10.29 2.05 -6.12
C ASN A 126 10.79 3.47 -5.79
N ALA A 127 10.64 4.42 -6.72
CA ALA A 127 10.90 5.84 -6.51
C ALA A 127 9.62 6.69 -6.61
N TYR A 128 8.55 6.13 -7.17
CA TYR A 128 7.23 6.73 -7.27
C TYR A 128 6.15 5.65 -7.16
N GLU A 129 5.72 5.03 -8.26
CA GLU A 129 4.80 3.90 -8.28
C GLU A 129 5.54 2.63 -8.71
N GLU A 130 4.96 1.48 -8.43
CA GLU A 130 5.36 0.20 -8.94
C GLU A 130 4.96 0.07 -10.42
N SER A 131 5.69 -0.79 -11.17
CA SER A 131 5.44 -0.95 -12.61
C SER A 131 4.06 -1.49 -12.97
N TRP A 132 3.41 -2.19 -12.06
CA TRP A 132 2.06 -2.73 -12.25
C TRP A 132 0.95 -1.79 -11.80
N ASP A 133 1.29 -0.70 -11.10
CA ASP A 133 0.40 0.30 -10.52
C ASP A 133 0.61 1.69 -11.18
N GLY A 134 1.05 1.70 -12.41
CA GLY A 134 1.22 2.91 -13.20
C GLY A 134 -0.01 3.21 -14.05
N VAL A 135 0.13 4.17 -14.96
CA VAL A 135 -0.95 4.57 -15.87
C VAL A 135 -1.31 3.44 -16.87
N ALA A 136 -0.33 2.66 -17.30
CA ALA A 136 -0.58 1.36 -17.90
C ALA A 136 -0.85 0.38 -16.74
N GLU A 137 -2.11 0.23 -16.36
CA GLU A 137 -2.49 -0.59 -15.22
C GLU A 137 -2.46 -2.07 -15.58
N ALA A 138 -1.80 -2.87 -14.73
CA ALA A 138 -2.05 -4.29 -14.65
C ALA A 138 -3.41 -4.52 -13.99
N ASP A 139 -4.04 -5.68 -14.24
CA ASP A 139 -5.28 -6.03 -13.56
C ASP A 139 -5.01 -6.25 -12.07
N GLU A 140 -5.35 -5.28 -11.24
CA GLU A 140 -5.08 -5.30 -9.80
C GLU A 140 -5.88 -6.35 -9.04
N GLU A 141 -7.04 -6.79 -9.58
CA GLU A 141 -7.83 -7.87 -8.98
C GLU A 141 -7.06 -9.21 -8.95
N THR A 142 -5.91 -9.25 -9.62
CA THR A 142 -5.04 -10.43 -9.70
C THR A 142 -3.84 -10.38 -8.75
N ILE A 143 -3.66 -9.30 -7.98
CA ILE A 143 -2.62 -9.24 -6.96
C ILE A 143 -3.24 -9.61 -5.61
N PRO A 144 -2.89 -10.77 -5.03
CA PRO A 144 -3.41 -11.18 -3.74
C PRO A 144 -3.01 -10.19 -2.66
N ASN A 145 -3.98 -9.49 -2.07
CA ASN A 145 -3.74 -8.43 -1.09
C ASN A 145 -4.57 -8.58 0.19
N GLY A 146 -5.26 -9.70 0.38
CA GLY A 146 -6.08 -9.95 1.55
C GLY A 146 -7.34 -9.08 1.60
N ILE A 147 -7.91 -8.96 2.77
CA ILE A 147 -9.09 -8.13 3.01
C ILE A 147 -8.76 -6.95 3.90
N THR A 148 -8.94 -5.76 3.37
CA THR A 148 -9.05 -4.52 4.15
C THR A 148 -10.52 -4.24 4.39
N GLY A 149 -10.92 -3.94 5.62
CA GLY A 149 -12.35 -3.88 5.90
C GLY A 149 -12.75 -2.82 6.91
N ASN A 150 -14.06 -2.59 6.94
CA ASN A 150 -14.68 -1.75 7.95
C ASN A 150 -14.85 -2.53 9.25
N ASN A 151 -14.86 -1.81 10.37
CA ASN A 151 -15.00 -2.40 11.71
C ASN A 151 -13.97 -3.50 12.02
N SER A 152 -12.76 -3.33 11.51
CA SER A 152 -11.67 -4.30 11.61
C SER A 152 -10.75 -4.03 12.79
N PHE A 153 -10.04 -5.06 13.22
CA PHE A 153 -9.01 -5.00 14.25
C PHE A 153 -7.66 -5.38 13.66
N PHE A 154 -6.63 -4.60 13.98
CA PHE A 154 -5.25 -4.90 13.65
C PHE A 154 -4.39 -4.82 14.91
N TYR A 155 -3.78 -5.93 15.26
CA TYR A 155 -2.88 -6.02 16.42
C TYR A 155 -1.44 -6.21 15.95
N THR A 156 -0.52 -5.43 16.53
CA THR A 156 0.92 -5.57 16.33
C THR A 156 1.60 -5.78 17.67
N ALA A 157 2.28 -6.91 17.85
CA ALA A 157 3.03 -7.24 19.05
C ALA A 157 4.31 -6.40 19.16
N PRO A 158 4.87 -6.21 20.36
CA PRO A 158 6.20 -5.65 20.52
C PRO A 158 7.25 -6.48 19.76
N SER A 159 8.22 -5.82 19.14
CA SER A 159 9.30 -6.52 18.46
C SER A 159 10.17 -7.31 19.44
N MET A 160 10.48 -8.54 19.10
CA MET A 160 11.33 -9.45 19.89
C MET A 160 12.45 -10.02 19.02
N GLY A 161 13.70 -9.67 19.31
CA GLY A 161 14.87 -10.17 18.57
C GLY A 161 14.83 -9.81 17.07
N GLY A 162 14.24 -8.66 16.72
CA GLY A 162 14.07 -8.22 15.35
C GLY A 162 12.79 -8.74 14.67
N ALA A 163 12.03 -9.66 15.29
CA ALA A 163 10.75 -10.14 14.77
C ALA A 163 9.57 -9.35 15.35
N THR A 164 8.65 -8.97 14.50
CA THR A 164 7.36 -8.33 14.86
C THR A 164 6.22 -9.16 14.30
N PHE A 165 5.31 -9.58 15.18
CA PHE A 165 4.13 -10.37 14.84
C PHE A 165 2.90 -9.46 14.77
N SER A 166 2.00 -9.74 13.84
CA SER A 166 0.74 -9.01 13.68
C SER A 166 -0.42 -9.94 13.30
N VAL A 167 -1.62 -9.49 13.62
CA VAL A 167 -2.87 -10.20 13.33
C VAL A 167 -3.91 -9.18 12.89
N ALA A 168 -4.58 -9.43 11.78
CA ALA A 168 -5.78 -8.70 11.37
C ALA A 168 -7.03 -9.55 11.57
N TYR A 169 -8.15 -8.91 11.84
CA TYR A 169 -9.46 -9.54 11.97
C TYR A 169 -10.55 -8.62 11.44
N VAL A 170 -11.31 -9.10 10.44
CA VAL A 170 -12.50 -8.42 9.92
C VAL A 170 -13.72 -9.27 10.22
N PRO A 171 -14.73 -8.74 10.97
CA PRO A 171 -15.92 -9.52 11.36
C PRO A 171 -16.75 -9.95 10.16
N GLN A 172 -17.44 -11.07 10.32
CA GLN A 172 -18.48 -11.48 9.38
C GLN A 172 -19.60 -10.43 9.27
N GLY A 173 -20.12 -10.26 8.07
CA GLY A 173 -21.26 -9.35 7.80
C GLY A 173 -20.86 -7.96 7.39
N GLU A 174 -19.56 -7.66 7.34
CA GLU A 174 -19.05 -6.48 6.64
C GLU A 174 -19.15 -6.68 5.12
N THR A 175 -19.11 -5.59 4.35
CA THR A 175 -19.25 -5.67 2.88
C THR A 175 -18.19 -6.56 2.25
N ALA A 176 -16.96 -6.51 2.79
CA ALA A 176 -15.84 -7.31 2.32
C ALA A 176 -15.89 -8.77 2.80
N THR A 177 -16.63 -9.08 3.86
CA THR A 177 -16.72 -10.43 4.45
C THR A 177 -18.17 -10.89 4.65
N PRO A 178 -19.00 -10.98 3.59
CA PRO A 178 -20.42 -11.29 3.74
C PRO A 178 -20.67 -12.76 4.18
N ASN A 179 -19.75 -13.66 3.90
CA ASN A 179 -19.92 -15.09 4.12
C ASN A 179 -19.28 -15.59 5.42
N GLY A 180 -18.08 -15.11 5.73
CA GLY A 180 -17.34 -15.49 6.93
C GLY A 180 -16.57 -14.32 7.52
N ALA A 181 -15.90 -14.51 8.65
CA ALA A 181 -14.95 -13.56 9.18
C ALA A 181 -13.59 -13.78 8.50
N TYR A 182 -12.87 -12.70 8.21
CA TYR A 182 -11.49 -12.79 7.73
C TYR A 182 -10.50 -12.70 8.89
N MET A 183 -9.41 -13.44 8.79
CA MET A 183 -8.28 -13.34 9.71
C MET A 183 -6.98 -13.67 8.97
N ASP A 184 -5.97 -12.83 9.17
CA ASP A 184 -4.63 -13.08 8.69
C ASP A 184 -3.57 -12.88 9.77
N PHE A 185 -2.40 -13.43 9.53
CA PHE A 185 -1.24 -13.38 10.41
C PHE A 185 -0.02 -12.93 9.63
N GLY A 186 0.78 -12.04 10.24
CA GLY A 186 2.01 -11.55 9.64
C GLY A 186 3.19 -11.62 10.58
N VAL A 187 4.38 -11.79 10.00
CA VAL A 187 5.66 -11.66 10.68
C VAL A 187 6.59 -10.83 9.82
N VAL A 188 7.13 -9.75 10.37
CA VAL A 188 8.24 -8.98 9.78
C VAL A 188 9.49 -9.22 10.60
N PHE A 189 10.57 -9.61 9.95
CA PHE A 189 11.85 -9.89 10.57
C PHE A 189 12.96 -8.97 10.03
N LYS A 190 13.56 -8.18 10.93
CA LYS A 190 14.71 -7.30 10.69
C LYS A 190 15.88 -7.78 11.57
N PRO A 191 16.71 -8.69 11.07
CA PRO A 191 17.78 -9.28 11.86
C PRO A 191 18.85 -8.24 12.22
N GLU A 192 19.16 -8.09 13.51
CA GLU A 192 20.23 -7.18 13.97
C GLU A 192 21.62 -7.55 13.41
N ALA A 193 21.81 -8.81 13.04
CA ALA A 193 23.09 -9.31 12.50
C ALA A 193 23.32 -8.93 11.02
N VAL A 194 22.27 -8.50 10.30
CA VAL A 194 22.34 -8.15 8.87
C VAL A 194 21.62 -6.82 8.69
N ASP A 195 22.38 -5.75 8.83
CA ASP A 195 21.87 -4.40 8.64
C ASP A 195 21.29 -4.22 7.24
N GLY A 196 20.13 -3.57 7.16
CA GLY A 196 19.41 -3.32 5.91
C GLY A 196 18.54 -4.47 5.40
N LEU A 197 18.56 -5.67 6.01
CA LEU A 197 17.68 -6.77 5.63
C LEU A 197 16.31 -6.67 6.33
N GLU A 198 15.27 -6.80 5.55
CA GLU A 198 13.89 -6.93 6.01
C GLU A 198 13.23 -8.07 5.24
N VAL A 199 12.58 -8.98 5.94
CA VAL A 199 11.83 -10.10 5.37
C VAL A 199 10.46 -10.14 6.02
N GLY A 200 9.40 -10.32 5.26
CA GLY A 200 8.05 -10.50 5.77
C GLY A 200 7.36 -11.71 5.18
N VAL A 201 6.43 -12.24 5.94
CA VAL A 201 5.53 -13.31 5.51
C VAL A 201 4.16 -13.08 6.14
N ALA A 202 3.10 -13.21 5.33
CA ALA A 202 1.73 -13.17 5.78
C ALA A 202 0.92 -14.31 5.16
N PHE A 203 -0.11 -14.77 5.87
CA PHE A 203 -1.08 -15.73 5.39
C PHE A 203 -2.45 -15.48 6.02
N GLY A 204 -3.47 -15.65 5.20
CA GLY A 204 -4.86 -15.49 5.57
C GLY A 204 -5.76 -16.46 4.81
N GLU A 205 -7.02 -16.47 5.20
CA GLU A 205 -8.07 -17.26 4.58
C GLU A 205 -9.31 -16.38 4.41
N THR A 206 -9.86 -16.37 3.19
CA THR A 206 -11.07 -15.63 2.85
C THR A 206 -12.19 -16.60 2.46
N GLU A 207 -13.41 -16.41 3.00
CA GLU A 207 -14.61 -17.14 2.56
C GLU A 207 -15.35 -16.32 1.48
N GLU A 208 -15.06 -16.57 0.20
CA GLU A 208 -15.68 -15.86 -0.94
C GLU A 208 -17.18 -16.15 -1.08
N THR A 209 -17.55 -17.41 -0.96
CA THR A 209 -18.94 -17.88 -0.97
C THR A 209 -19.12 -18.91 0.12
N ALA A 210 -20.36 -19.04 0.66
CA ALA A 210 -20.63 -19.98 1.76
C ALA A 210 -20.09 -21.39 1.48
N GLY A 211 -19.04 -21.77 2.23
CA GLY A 211 -18.38 -23.08 2.11
C GLY A 211 -17.28 -23.16 1.05
N THR A 212 -16.83 -22.05 0.47
CA THR A 212 -15.67 -21.97 -0.40
C THR A 212 -14.69 -20.98 0.19
N THR A 213 -13.53 -21.44 0.62
CA THR A 213 -12.43 -20.64 1.14
C THR A 213 -11.32 -20.54 0.13
N VAL A 214 -10.61 -19.44 0.13
CA VAL A 214 -9.38 -19.16 -0.63
C VAL A 214 -8.27 -18.90 0.36
N ASP A 215 -7.20 -19.65 0.26
CA ASP A 215 -5.98 -19.43 1.02
C ASP A 215 -5.13 -18.36 0.31
N GLU A 216 -4.60 -17.42 1.07
CA GLU A 216 -3.77 -16.33 0.56
C GLU A 216 -2.45 -16.25 1.32
N GLN A 217 -1.36 -15.96 0.61
CA GLN A 217 -0.06 -15.72 1.22
C GLN A 217 0.72 -14.62 0.52
N ALA A 218 1.54 -13.91 1.29
CA ALA A 218 2.50 -12.94 0.80
C ALA A 218 3.86 -13.15 1.47
N ILE A 219 4.91 -13.13 0.67
CA ILE A 219 6.30 -13.21 1.13
C ILE A 219 7.11 -12.11 0.45
N TYR A 220 7.85 -11.33 1.22
CA TYR A 220 8.78 -10.38 0.63
C TYR A 220 10.15 -10.43 1.29
N ALA A 221 11.16 -9.99 0.55
CA ALA A 221 12.49 -9.72 1.05
C ALA A 221 13.00 -8.40 0.46
N LYS A 222 13.52 -7.52 1.32
CA LYS A 222 14.11 -6.24 0.95
C LYS A 222 15.47 -6.07 1.60
N TYR A 223 16.46 -5.63 0.81
CA TYR A 223 17.81 -5.41 1.30
C TYR A 223 18.33 -4.05 0.85
N THR A 224 18.72 -3.24 1.83
CA THR A 224 19.30 -1.91 1.59
C THR A 224 20.81 -1.94 1.88
N LEU A 225 21.61 -1.58 0.90
CA LEU A 225 23.07 -1.44 1.03
C LEU A 225 23.50 -0.05 0.55
N GLY A 226 23.79 0.83 1.50
CA GLY A 226 24.13 2.22 1.20
C GLY A 226 22.95 2.94 0.54
N SER A 227 23.13 3.37 -0.71
CA SER A 227 22.08 4.09 -1.48
C SER A 227 21.27 3.16 -2.39
N ILE A 228 21.49 1.85 -2.36
CA ILE A 228 20.77 0.88 -3.19
C ILE A 228 19.83 0.05 -2.32
N THR A 229 18.59 -0.11 -2.75
CA THR A 229 17.65 -1.07 -2.17
C THR A 229 17.17 -2.02 -3.27
N ALA A 230 17.28 -3.31 -3.04
CA ALA A 230 16.71 -4.36 -3.87
C ALA A 230 15.63 -5.10 -3.07
N GLY A 231 14.57 -5.53 -3.74
CA GLY A 231 13.51 -6.27 -3.11
C GLY A 231 12.73 -7.14 -4.09
N MET A 232 12.02 -8.11 -3.53
CA MET A 232 11.11 -8.98 -4.25
C MET A 232 9.89 -9.25 -3.40
N ASN A 233 8.76 -9.47 -4.05
CA ASN A 233 7.51 -9.92 -3.47
C ASN A 233 7.02 -11.17 -4.20
N ILE A 234 6.36 -12.05 -3.47
CA ILE A 234 5.63 -13.21 -3.98
C ILE A 234 4.31 -13.23 -3.25
N ASN A 235 3.20 -13.12 -3.97
CA ASN A 235 1.85 -13.17 -3.43
C ASN A 235 1.07 -14.26 -4.17
N GLU A 236 0.41 -15.12 -3.45
CA GLU A 236 -0.25 -16.30 -4.03
C GLU A 236 -1.66 -16.46 -3.42
N THR A 237 -2.59 -16.90 -4.28
CA THR A 237 -3.89 -17.47 -3.90
C THR A 237 -4.04 -18.84 -4.56
N ASP A 238 -5.20 -19.48 -4.39
CA ASP A 238 -5.54 -20.73 -5.11
C ASP A 238 -5.56 -20.59 -6.65
N THR A 239 -5.65 -19.35 -7.15
CA THR A 239 -5.84 -19.10 -8.58
C THR A 239 -4.85 -18.13 -9.20
N VAL A 240 -4.12 -17.38 -8.40
CA VAL A 240 -3.18 -16.34 -8.87
C VAL A 240 -1.84 -16.51 -8.20
N ASP A 241 -0.79 -16.50 -8.99
CA ASP A 241 0.60 -16.39 -8.55
C ASP A 241 1.15 -15.05 -9.05
N PHE A 242 1.53 -14.16 -8.12
CA PHE A 242 2.14 -12.86 -8.41
C PHE A 242 3.57 -12.79 -7.91
N THR A 243 4.49 -12.41 -8.76
CA THR A 243 5.90 -12.19 -8.40
C THR A 243 6.36 -10.83 -8.88
N SER A 244 7.01 -10.06 -8.01
CA SER A 244 7.61 -8.78 -8.39
C SER A 244 9.05 -8.64 -7.91
N PHE A 245 9.80 -7.81 -8.61
CA PHE A 245 11.17 -7.44 -8.28
C PHE A 245 11.39 -5.95 -8.50
N GLY A 246 12.11 -5.29 -7.59
CA GLY A 246 12.46 -3.89 -7.72
C GLY A 246 13.88 -3.58 -7.25
N LEU A 247 14.43 -2.54 -7.87
CA LEU A 247 15.72 -1.98 -7.53
C LEU A 247 15.61 -0.45 -7.50
N SER A 248 15.85 0.16 -6.35
CA SER A 248 15.89 1.61 -6.22
C SER A 248 17.30 2.12 -5.86
N PHE A 249 17.61 3.32 -6.31
CA PHE A 249 18.86 4.00 -6.07
C PHE A 249 18.63 5.45 -5.64
N ALA A 250 19.03 5.79 -4.42
CA ALA A 250 19.11 7.17 -3.96
C ALA A 250 20.36 7.84 -4.57
N VAL A 251 20.13 8.62 -5.62
CA VAL A 251 21.19 9.35 -6.34
C VAL A 251 21.79 10.45 -5.47
N THR A 252 20.90 11.14 -4.73
CA THR A 252 21.23 12.11 -3.67
C THR A 252 20.19 11.94 -2.56
N ASP A 253 20.30 12.73 -1.48
CA ASP A 253 19.29 12.77 -0.42
C ASP A 253 17.90 13.22 -0.92
N ASP A 254 17.85 13.93 -2.06
CA ASP A 254 16.64 14.52 -2.63
C ASP A 254 16.16 13.81 -3.91
N ILE A 255 16.99 12.96 -4.53
CA ILE A 255 16.70 12.34 -5.84
C ILE A 255 16.79 10.83 -5.73
N SER A 256 15.74 10.15 -6.13
CA SER A 256 15.70 8.68 -6.27
C SER A 256 15.30 8.26 -7.67
N VAL A 257 15.78 7.11 -8.10
CA VAL A 257 15.37 6.43 -9.34
C VAL A 257 15.15 4.96 -9.03
N ALA A 258 14.22 4.31 -9.72
CA ALA A 258 13.96 2.89 -9.54
C ALA A 258 13.55 2.22 -10.85
N TYR A 259 13.72 0.91 -10.87
CA TYR A 259 13.17 -0.02 -11.86
C TYR A 259 12.44 -1.12 -11.13
N SER A 260 11.26 -1.46 -11.60
CA SER A 260 10.49 -2.61 -11.11
C SER A 260 9.92 -3.43 -12.26
N THR A 261 9.61 -4.68 -11.98
CA THR A 261 8.93 -5.60 -12.88
C THR A 261 8.09 -6.57 -12.08
N SER A 262 7.00 -7.04 -12.68
CA SER A 262 6.14 -8.08 -12.11
C SER A 262 5.65 -9.03 -13.17
N GLU A 263 5.25 -10.21 -12.72
CA GLU A 263 4.59 -11.25 -13.49
C GLU A 263 3.41 -11.78 -12.66
N SER A 264 2.23 -11.86 -13.27
CA SER A 264 1.02 -12.47 -12.72
C SER A 264 0.62 -13.64 -13.59
N GLU A 265 0.47 -14.81 -12.96
CA GLU A 265 -0.03 -16.03 -13.57
C GLU A 265 -1.46 -16.29 -13.06
N LEU A 266 -2.45 -16.40 -13.95
CA LEU A 266 -3.84 -16.69 -13.61
C LEU A 266 -4.20 -18.11 -14.01
N SER A 267 -4.65 -18.93 -13.06
CA SER A 267 -5.06 -20.31 -13.30
C SER A 267 -6.15 -20.39 -14.35
N GLY A 268 -5.85 -21.10 -15.45
CA GLY A 268 -6.76 -21.26 -16.59
C GLY A 268 -6.61 -20.22 -17.69
N SER A 269 -5.82 -19.18 -17.48
CA SER A 269 -5.35 -18.31 -18.58
C SER A 269 -4.29 -19.00 -19.43
N ALA A 270 -4.14 -18.56 -20.66
CA ALA A 270 -3.09 -19.03 -21.57
C ALA A 270 -1.90 -18.07 -21.65
N ASN A 271 -2.03 -16.89 -21.09
CA ASN A 271 -1.02 -15.85 -21.10
C ASN A 271 -0.81 -15.36 -19.67
N ASP A 272 0.41 -15.01 -19.37
CA ASP A 272 0.78 -14.34 -18.13
C ASP A 272 0.80 -12.84 -18.39
N GLN A 273 0.42 -12.03 -17.39
CA GLN A 273 0.49 -10.59 -17.44
C GLN A 273 1.85 -10.15 -16.89
N GLU A 274 2.61 -9.38 -17.66
CA GLU A 274 3.92 -8.87 -17.25
C GLU A 274 3.91 -7.35 -17.23
N ALA A 275 4.43 -6.75 -16.14
CA ALA A 275 4.63 -5.31 -16.06
C ALA A 275 6.10 -4.95 -15.84
N SER A 276 6.53 -3.83 -16.42
CA SER A 276 7.86 -3.27 -16.17
C SER A 276 7.85 -1.76 -16.22
N GLY A 277 8.68 -1.10 -15.42
CA GLY A 277 8.70 0.37 -15.40
C GLY A 277 9.94 0.97 -14.76
N VAL A 278 10.15 2.24 -15.07
CA VAL A 278 11.17 3.09 -14.47
C VAL A 278 10.49 4.28 -13.81
N SER A 279 10.81 4.54 -12.56
CA SER A 279 10.30 5.70 -11.83
C SER A 279 11.44 6.58 -11.32
N ALA A 280 11.13 7.85 -11.08
CA ALA A 280 12.05 8.82 -10.51
C ALA A 280 11.30 9.81 -9.62
N SER A 281 11.96 10.31 -8.58
CA SER A 281 11.42 11.36 -7.72
C SER A 281 12.49 12.39 -7.33
N PHE A 282 12.03 13.62 -7.13
CA PHE A 282 12.80 14.73 -6.57
C PHE A 282 11.98 15.41 -5.49
N THR A 283 12.51 15.44 -4.26
CA THR A 283 11.85 16.07 -3.11
C THR A 283 12.62 17.29 -2.64
N THR A 284 11.95 18.40 -2.46
CA THR A 284 12.55 19.62 -1.93
C THR A 284 11.56 20.40 -1.06
N GLY A 285 11.92 20.63 0.21
CA GLY A 285 10.99 21.24 1.16
C GLY A 285 9.73 20.39 1.35
N GLY A 286 8.54 20.97 1.18
CA GLY A 286 7.25 20.28 1.25
C GLY A 286 6.71 19.84 -0.11
N MET A 287 7.55 19.80 -1.16
CA MET A 287 7.14 19.44 -2.53
C MET A 287 7.93 18.22 -3.02
N THR A 288 7.23 17.29 -3.66
CA THR A 288 7.84 16.19 -4.43
C THR A 288 7.37 16.28 -5.89
N ILE A 289 8.30 16.16 -6.81
CA ILE A 289 8.03 15.93 -8.24
C ILE A 289 8.45 14.50 -8.52
N ALA A 290 7.52 13.69 -8.98
CA ALA A 290 7.78 12.30 -9.29
C ALA A 290 7.15 11.92 -10.62
N GLY A 291 7.57 10.80 -11.18
CA GLY A 291 6.96 10.29 -12.39
C GLY A 291 7.52 8.92 -12.73
N MET A 292 6.82 8.28 -13.65
CA MET A 292 7.18 6.97 -14.16
C MET A 292 6.82 6.81 -15.63
N VAL A 293 7.44 5.81 -16.23
CA VAL A 293 7.03 5.21 -17.50
C VAL A 293 6.94 3.72 -17.27
N ASN A 294 5.82 3.10 -17.64
CA ASN A 294 5.61 1.67 -17.50
C ASN A 294 4.97 1.05 -18.74
N THR A 295 5.14 -0.25 -18.88
CA THR A 295 4.49 -1.11 -19.87
C THR A 295 3.87 -2.31 -19.17
N VAL A 296 2.72 -2.75 -19.67
CA VAL A 296 2.06 -3.98 -19.27
C VAL A 296 1.79 -4.81 -20.51
N ASP A 297 2.40 -5.97 -20.60
CA ASP A 297 2.20 -6.93 -21.68
C ASP A 297 1.09 -7.91 -21.28
N ASN A 298 0.22 -8.27 -22.23
CA ASN A 298 -0.95 -9.12 -22.02
C ASN A 298 -1.87 -8.64 -20.88
N ALA A 299 -2.13 -7.35 -20.80
CA ALA A 299 -3.02 -6.77 -19.77
C ALA A 299 -4.34 -7.53 -19.72
N SER A 300 -4.83 -7.79 -18.50
CA SER A 300 -5.99 -8.64 -18.22
C SER A 300 -5.85 -10.07 -18.78
N PHE A 301 -4.63 -10.58 -18.92
CA PHE A 301 -4.29 -11.92 -19.46
C PHE A 301 -4.75 -12.14 -20.90
N GLU A 302 -5.04 -11.09 -21.65
CA GLU A 302 -5.42 -11.14 -23.04
C GLU A 302 -4.19 -11.01 -23.95
N ALA A 303 -3.98 -11.98 -24.85
CA ALA A 303 -2.85 -11.98 -25.77
C ALA A 303 -2.79 -10.70 -26.63
N ALA A 304 -1.60 -10.08 -26.70
CA ALA A 304 -1.36 -8.84 -27.46
C ALA A 304 -2.26 -7.67 -27.04
N ASN A 305 -2.70 -7.65 -25.78
CA ASN A 305 -3.30 -6.50 -25.15
C ASN A 305 -2.19 -5.78 -24.36
N ASP A 306 -1.30 -5.13 -25.09
CA ASP A 306 -0.14 -4.46 -24.52
C ASP A 306 -0.49 -2.99 -24.30
N THR A 307 -0.15 -2.47 -23.13
CA THR A 307 -0.38 -1.08 -22.74
C THR A 307 0.93 -0.44 -22.34
N GLU A 308 1.08 0.85 -22.65
CA GLU A 308 2.18 1.66 -22.16
C GLU A 308 1.66 2.99 -21.64
N GLY A 309 2.31 3.55 -20.62
CA GLY A 309 1.89 4.80 -20.05
C GLY A 309 3.01 5.56 -19.37
N TYR A 310 2.74 6.84 -19.12
CA TYR A 310 3.60 7.67 -18.29
C TYR A 310 2.78 8.61 -17.42
N GLU A 311 3.33 8.94 -16.27
CA GLU A 311 2.76 9.92 -15.36
C GLU A 311 3.85 10.87 -14.83
N ILE A 312 3.45 12.12 -14.60
CA ILE A 312 4.21 13.11 -13.85
C ILE A 312 3.29 13.67 -12.76
N ASN A 313 3.74 13.60 -11.52
CA ASN A 313 3.01 14.05 -10.34
C ASN A 313 3.77 15.14 -9.60
N PHE A 314 3.03 16.15 -9.14
CA PHE A 314 3.49 17.21 -8.27
C PHE A 314 2.71 17.14 -6.97
N SER A 315 3.34 16.69 -5.89
CA SER A 315 2.69 16.57 -4.59
C SER A 315 3.23 17.60 -3.58
N PHE A 316 2.34 18.05 -2.71
CA PHE A 316 2.62 19.04 -1.68
C PHE A 316 2.08 18.51 -0.35
N ALA A 317 2.91 18.60 0.70
CA ALA A 317 2.51 18.26 2.07
C ALA A 317 2.58 19.49 2.96
N PHE A 318 1.60 19.67 3.87
CA PHE A 318 1.49 20.82 4.78
C PHE A 318 0.87 20.46 6.13
#